data_73e2a5e7bc3ae5ea2251548535c5e7f5
#
_entry.id   73e2a5e7bc3ae5ea2251548535c5e7f5
#
_cell.length_a   1.000
_cell.length_b   1.000
_cell.length_c   1.000
_cell.angle_alpha   90.00
_cell.angle_beta   90.00
_cell.angle_gamma   90.00
#
_symmetry.space_group_name_H-M   'P 1'
#
loop_
_entity.id
_entity.type
_entity.pdbx_description
1 polymer ?
#
loop_
_entity_poly.entity_id
_entity_poly.type
_entity_poly.pdbx_seq_one_letter_code
_entity_poly.pdbx_strand_id
1 'polypeptide(L)'
;MASAVVASSADARAPAAGTRPSPTLARDPRVRVGTASWTDKGLIASGRFYPSGCSSAEARLKFYASRFSLVEVDSSYYAMPSARNAALWAARTPPNFTFNIRAFRALTHHQTPPIALPPDLRRHVSGDKNVYASDLPGELLDELWARYVEALAPLIAAGKLGAIHFQFPPWFTATRAHRAYLAEVRRRLGALPVAVEFRHYTWFAGANRAETLALERDLKLVNAVVDEPQGWSASIPAVWEVTVPALAILRLHGRNHATWTQKGLVSSAERFNYAYSSGELAGFVGPVRALAERANEVHVILNNNFEDQGQRNAASLMELFDTALLP
;
A
#
# COMPACT_ATOMS: atom_id res chain seq x y z
N MET A 1 -5.00 -54.29 55.38
CA MET A 1 -4.46 -54.61 54.06
C MET A 1 -5.38 -54.01 53.05
N ALA A 2 -5.12 -52.83 52.65
CA ALA A 2 -5.98 -52.06 51.76
C ALA A 2 -5.29 -51.91 50.40
N SER A 3 -5.97 -52.41 49.38
CA SER A 3 -5.53 -52.27 47.98
C SER A 3 -5.97 -50.93 47.41
N ALA A 4 -5.03 -50.13 46.94
CA ALA A 4 -5.30 -48.83 46.30
C ALA A 4 -5.58 -49.06 44.83
N VAL A 5 -6.76 -48.61 44.40
CA VAL A 5 -7.15 -48.53 42.97
C VAL A 5 -6.64 -47.21 42.42
N VAL A 6 -5.80 -47.29 41.40
CA VAL A 6 -5.32 -46.13 40.62
C VAL A 6 -6.37 -45.82 39.59
N ALA A 7 -6.95 -44.59 39.68
CA ALA A 7 -7.85 -44.05 38.67
C ALA A 7 -7.05 -43.46 37.50
N SER A 8 -7.32 -43.97 36.30
CA SER A 8 -6.83 -43.47 35.01
C SER A 8 -7.47 -42.11 34.69
N SER A 9 -6.64 -41.10 34.54
CA SER A 9 -7.09 -39.80 34.04
C SER A 9 -7.29 -39.84 32.52
N ALA A 10 -8.51 -39.68 32.09
CA ALA A 10 -8.87 -39.53 30.67
C ALA A 10 -8.33 -38.20 30.11
N ASP A 11 -7.54 -38.32 29.07
CA ASP A 11 -7.05 -37.23 28.23
C ASP A 11 -8.24 -36.49 27.59
N ALA A 12 -8.55 -35.30 28.07
CA ALA A 12 -9.46 -34.41 27.40
C ALA A 12 -8.78 -33.72 26.21
N ARG A 13 -8.90 -34.33 25.02
CA ARG A 13 -8.54 -33.70 23.77
C ARG A 13 -9.34 -32.42 23.60
N ALA A 14 -8.63 -31.27 23.54
CA ALA A 14 -9.20 -29.98 23.15
C ALA A 14 -9.82 -30.10 21.74
N PRO A 15 -10.99 -29.50 21.48
CA PRO A 15 -11.61 -29.53 20.16
C PRO A 15 -10.72 -28.82 19.15
N ALA A 16 -10.51 -29.47 18.01
CA ALA A 16 -9.82 -28.89 16.85
C ALA A 16 -10.41 -27.52 16.53
N ALA A 17 -9.55 -26.50 16.45
CA ALA A 17 -9.93 -25.16 16.03
C ALA A 17 -10.63 -25.25 14.67
N GLY A 18 -11.94 -25.05 14.68
CA GLY A 18 -12.76 -25.01 13.48
C GLY A 18 -12.19 -23.97 12.52
N THR A 19 -11.95 -24.39 11.28
CA THR A 19 -11.61 -23.52 10.17
C THR A 19 -12.69 -22.44 10.07
N ARG A 20 -12.38 -21.22 10.53
CA ARG A 20 -13.25 -20.06 10.27
C ARG A 20 -13.43 -19.96 8.76
N PRO A 21 -14.66 -19.80 8.26
CA PRO A 21 -14.90 -19.56 6.84
C PRO A 21 -14.06 -18.38 6.37
N SER A 22 -13.52 -18.46 5.16
CA SER A 22 -12.83 -17.34 4.53
C SER A 22 -13.73 -16.10 4.60
N PRO A 23 -13.21 -14.94 4.99
CA PRO A 23 -14.01 -13.73 4.98
C PRO A 23 -14.58 -13.52 3.58
N THR A 24 -15.88 -13.38 3.50
CA THR A 24 -16.58 -13.01 2.27
C THR A 24 -16.00 -11.67 1.84
N LEU A 25 -15.53 -11.54 0.60
CA LEU A 25 -15.08 -10.26 0.05
C LEU A 25 -16.18 -9.23 0.28
N ALA A 26 -15.80 -8.01 0.67
CA ALA A 26 -16.75 -6.94 0.97
C ALA A 26 -17.92 -6.94 -0.03
N ARG A 27 -19.16 -6.90 0.45
CA ARG A 27 -20.38 -7.03 -0.40
C ARG A 27 -20.50 -5.93 -1.44
N ASP A 28 -19.92 -4.74 -1.21
CA ASP A 28 -19.82 -3.73 -2.26
C ASP A 28 -18.63 -4.06 -3.16
N PRO A 29 -18.86 -4.54 -4.38
CA PRO A 29 -17.79 -4.93 -5.30
C PRO A 29 -16.89 -3.78 -5.72
N ARG A 30 -17.31 -2.54 -5.45
CA ARG A 30 -16.52 -1.33 -5.71
C ARG A 30 -15.45 -1.07 -4.65
N VAL A 31 -15.60 -1.61 -3.43
CA VAL A 31 -14.65 -1.41 -2.33
C VAL A 31 -13.72 -2.60 -2.22
N ARG A 32 -12.45 -2.39 -2.51
CA ARG A 32 -11.38 -3.37 -2.36
C ARG A 32 -10.54 -3.04 -1.14
N VAL A 33 -10.38 -3.98 -0.25
CA VAL A 33 -9.54 -3.84 0.94
C VAL A 33 -8.32 -4.73 0.81
N GLY A 34 -7.17 -4.20 1.19
CA GLY A 34 -5.91 -4.92 1.19
C GLY A 34 -4.86 -4.24 2.05
N THR A 35 -3.63 -4.67 1.94
CA THR A 35 -2.52 -4.15 2.75
C THR A 35 -1.34 -3.71 1.88
N ALA A 36 -0.49 -2.87 2.43
CA ALA A 36 0.82 -2.60 1.84
C ALA A 36 1.74 -3.80 2.14
N SER A 37 2.16 -4.49 1.08
CA SER A 37 2.94 -5.73 1.10
C SER A 37 2.19 -6.98 1.57
N TRP A 38 2.64 -8.12 1.07
CA TRP A 38 2.30 -9.48 1.54
C TRP A 38 3.56 -10.27 1.92
N THR A 39 4.73 -9.66 1.81
CA THR A 39 6.05 -10.30 2.05
C THR A 39 6.91 -9.49 3.02
N ASP A 40 6.31 -8.61 3.81
CA ASP A 40 7.02 -7.87 4.83
C ASP A 40 7.74 -8.84 5.78
N LYS A 41 8.98 -8.51 6.16
CA LYS A 41 9.80 -9.38 7.01
C LYS A 41 9.16 -9.57 8.39
N GLY A 42 8.57 -8.50 8.96
CA GLY A 42 7.88 -8.56 10.25
C GLY A 42 6.63 -9.44 10.18
N LEU A 43 5.86 -9.34 9.10
CA LEU A 43 4.69 -10.17 8.85
C LEU A 43 5.08 -11.67 8.80
N ILE A 44 6.12 -12.00 8.04
CA ILE A 44 6.58 -13.39 7.90
C ILE A 44 7.13 -13.91 9.22
N ALA A 45 7.96 -13.12 9.90
CA ALA A 45 8.60 -13.50 11.16
C ALA A 45 7.59 -13.68 12.30
N SER A 46 6.49 -12.95 12.28
CA SER A 46 5.42 -13.08 13.30
C SER A 46 4.78 -14.48 13.34
N GLY A 47 4.76 -15.18 12.20
CA GLY A 47 4.15 -16.52 12.08
C GLY A 47 2.63 -16.55 12.27
N ARG A 48 1.96 -15.38 12.37
CA ARG A 48 0.53 -15.31 12.73
C ARG A 48 -0.41 -15.30 11.53
N PHE A 49 0.01 -14.72 10.43
CA PHE A 49 -0.85 -14.58 9.24
C PHE A 49 -0.80 -15.81 8.33
N TYR A 50 0.41 -16.28 8.02
CA TYR A 50 0.57 -17.41 7.12
C TYR A 50 0.47 -18.74 7.85
N PRO A 51 -0.32 -19.73 7.33
CA PRO A 51 -0.37 -21.05 7.93
C PRO A 51 0.95 -21.80 7.77
N SER A 52 1.13 -22.83 8.58
CA SER A 52 2.26 -23.75 8.47
C SER A 52 2.36 -24.32 7.04
N GLY A 53 3.57 -24.41 6.51
CA GLY A 53 3.83 -24.84 5.13
C GLY A 53 3.70 -23.76 4.06
N CYS A 54 3.20 -22.58 4.37
CA CYS A 54 3.10 -21.44 3.45
C CYS A 54 4.44 -20.70 3.36
N SER A 55 5.51 -21.35 2.89
CA SER A 55 6.88 -20.83 2.95
C SER A 55 7.38 -20.22 1.63
N SER A 56 6.86 -20.64 0.47
CA SER A 56 7.28 -20.12 -0.82
C SER A 56 6.61 -18.77 -1.15
N ALA A 57 7.26 -17.97 -2.01
CA ALA A 57 6.68 -16.71 -2.50
C ALA A 57 5.34 -16.93 -3.21
N GLU A 58 5.19 -18.04 -3.92
CA GLU A 58 3.96 -18.41 -4.60
C GLU A 58 2.85 -18.78 -3.60
N ALA A 59 3.15 -19.65 -2.62
CA ALA A 59 2.19 -20.08 -1.62
C ALA A 59 1.68 -18.86 -0.82
N ARG A 60 2.58 -17.95 -0.43
CA ARG A 60 2.19 -16.71 0.29
C ARG A 60 1.29 -15.83 -0.54
N LEU A 61 1.60 -15.60 -1.83
CA LEU A 61 0.76 -14.76 -2.67
C LEU A 61 -0.62 -15.40 -2.90
N LYS A 62 -0.69 -16.71 -3.16
CA LYS A 62 -1.95 -17.44 -3.29
C LYS A 62 -2.78 -17.39 -2.01
N PHE A 63 -2.15 -17.59 -0.84
CA PHE A 63 -2.84 -17.46 0.44
C PHE A 63 -3.33 -16.04 0.68
N TYR A 64 -2.50 -15.03 0.45
CA TYR A 64 -2.89 -13.62 0.58
C TYR A 64 -4.09 -13.30 -0.31
N ALA A 65 -4.04 -13.71 -1.59
CA ALA A 65 -5.10 -13.48 -2.55
C ALA A 65 -6.40 -14.26 -2.27
N SER A 66 -6.35 -15.29 -1.41
CA SER A 66 -7.56 -15.95 -0.90
C SER A 66 -8.23 -15.17 0.23
N ARG A 67 -7.56 -14.16 0.80
CA ARG A 67 -8.07 -13.34 1.90
C ARG A 67 -8.47 -11.94 1.47
N PHE A 68 -7.73 -11.36 0.52
CA PHE A 68 -7.89 -9.99 0.06
C PHE A 68 -7.93 -9.95 -1.46
N SER A 69 -8.63 -8.96 -2.03
CA SER A 69 -8.72 -8.76 -3.48
C SER A 69 -7.77 -7.68 -4.00
N LEU A 70 -7.01 -7.04 -3.10
CA LEU A 70 -6.11 -5.92 -3.36
C LEU A 70 -4.82 -6.10 -2.59
N VAL A 71 -3.70 -5.71 -3.20
CA VAL A 71 -2.43 -5.49 -2.51
C VAL A 71 -1.70 -4.29 -3.08
N GLU A 72 -0.99 -3.54 -2.24
CA GLU A 72 0.01 -2.59 -2.68
C GLU A 72 1.39 -3.26 -2.65
N VAL A 73 2.11 -3.19 -3.77
CA VAL A 73 3.46 -3.72 -3.91
C VAL A 73 4.46 -2.67 -3.43
N ASP A 74 4.85 -2.77 -2.16
CA ASP A 74 5.78 -1.81 -1.54
C ASP A 74 7.24 -2.04 -1.97
N SER A 75 7.61 -3.26 -2.32
CA SER A 75 8.98 -3.61 -2.74
C SER A 75 9.45 -2.88 -4.00
N SER A 76 8.54 -2.48 -4.88
CA SER A 76 8.83 -1.72 -6.10
C SER A 76 9.36 -0.30 -5.85
N TYR A 77 9.14 0.23 -4.65
CA TYR A 77 9.76 1.47 -4.21
C TYR A 77 11.27 1.31 -3.99
N TYR A 78 11.69 0.18 -3.40
CA TYR A 78 13.09 -0.05 -3.02
C TYR A 78 13.97 -0.56 -4.17
N ALA A 79 13.38 -1.28 -5.11
CA ALA A 79 14.05 -1.80 -6.30
C ALA A 79 13.10 -1.77 -7.50
N MET A 80 13.65 -1.54 -8.69
CA MET A 80 12.85 -1.58 -9.93
C MET A 80 12.10 -2.91 -10.03
N PRO A 81 10.79 -2.90 -10.29
CA PRO A 81 10.05 -4.13 -10.56
C PRO A 81 10.60 -4.79 -11.83
N SER A 82 10.34 -6.08 -12.01
CA SER A 82 10.66 -6.77 -13.25
C SER A 82 9.41 -7.33 -13.92
N ALA A 83 9.37 -7.33 -15.24
CA ALA A 83 8.28 -7.91 -16.02
C ALA A 83 8.04 -9.39 -15.65
N ARG A 84 9.13 -10.14 -15.38
CA ARG A 84 9.02 -11.53 -14.89
C ARG A 84 8.23 -11.64 -13.59
N ASN A 85 8.55 -10.80 -12.60
CA ASN A 85 7.81 -10.82 -11.32
C ASN A 85 6.36 -10.38 -11.51
N ALA A 86 6.12 -9.34 -12.30
CA ALA A 86 4.77 -8.87 -12.63
C ALA A 86 3.93 -9.97 -13.31
N ALA A 87 4.51 -10.73 -14.24
CA ALA A 87 3.85 -11.88 -14.88
C ALA A 87 3.53 -12.99 -13.86
N LEU A 88 4.46 -13.30 -12.95
CA LEU A 88 4.23 -14.29 -11.90
C LEU A 88 3.13 -13.83 -10.92
N TRP A 89 3.08 -12.55 -10.57
CA TRP A 89 2.01 -12.02 -9.73
C TRP A 89 0.65 -12.13 -10.41
N ALA A 90 0.58 -11.76 -11.70
CA ALA A 90 -0.64 -11.89 -12.49
C ALA A 90 -1.13 -13.35 -12.56
N ALA A 91 -0.23 -14.30 -12.83
CA ALA A 91 -0.57 -15.70 -12.98
C ALA A 91 -0.96 -16.42 -11.66
N ARG A 92 -0.46 -15.93 -10.52
CA ARG A 92 -0.65 -16.56 -9.19
C ARG A 92 -1.84 -16.02 -8.42
N THR A 93 -2.61 -15.13 -8.98
CA THR A 93 -3.75 -14.47 -8.32
C THR A 93 -5.05 -14.65 -9.13
N PRO A 94 -6.23 -14.62 -8.49
CA PRO A 94 -7.51 -14.70 -9.18
C PRO A 94 -7.69 -13.58 -10.24
N PRO A 95 -8.56 -13.76 -11.24
CA PRO A 95 -8.78 -12.77 -12.31
C PRO A 95 -9.14 -11.36 -11.79
N ASN A 96 -9.91 -11.28 -10.71
CA ASN A 96 -10.37 -10.04 -10.11
C ASN A 96 -9.41 -9.45 -9.05
N PHE A 97 -8.20 -10.00 -8.93
CA PHE A 97 -7.21 -9.48 -7.98
C PHE A 97 -6.50 -8.26 -8.55
N THR A 98 -6.29 -7.24 -7.71
CA THR A 98 -5.74 -5.94 -8.10
C THR A 98 -4.41 -5.66 -7.40
N PHE A 99 -3.46 -5.09 -8.13
CA PHE A 99 -2.19 -4.63 -7.63
C PHE A 99 -2.08 -3.12 -7.75
N ASN A 100 -1.87 -2.41 -6.64
CA ASN A 100 -1.31 -1.08 -6.67
C ASN A 100 0.21 -1.19 -6.60
N ILE A 101 0.93 -0.46 -7.40
CA ILE A 101 2.39 -0.55 -7.51
C ILE A 101 3.00 0.75 -7.03
N ARG A 102 3.81 0.71 -5.98
CA ARG A 102 4.55 1.92 -5.57
C ARG A 102 5.57 2.31 -6.63
N ALA A 103 5.59 3.58 -6.95
CA ALA A 103 6.57 4.12 -7.87
C ALA A 103 7.99 3.96 -7.29
N PHE A 104 8.94 3.65 -8.16
CA PHE A 104 10.34 3.50 -7.76
C PHE A 104 10.88 4.81 -7.18
N ARG A 105 11.63 4.71 -6.11
CA ARG A 105 12.06 5.85 -5.28
C ARG A 105 12.77 6.97 -6.06
N ALA A 106 13.55 6.64 -7.10
CA ALA A 106 14.19 7.64 -7.95
C ALA A 106 13.15 8.51 -8.68
N LEU A 107 11.97 7.96 -9.00
CA LEU A 107 10.90 8.65 -9.70
C LEU A 107 9.98 9.46 -8.74
N THR A 108 10.23 9.44 -7.44
CA THR A 108 9.41 10.11 -6.42
C THR A 108 10.18 11.14 -5.59
N HIS A 109 11.29 11.67 -6.12
CA HIS A 109 12.15 12.63 -5.42
C HIS A 109 12.78 12.12 -4.12
N HIS A 110 12.87 10.81 -3.92
CA HIS A 110 13.60 10.25 -2.79
C HIS A 110 15.07 10.00 -3.14
N GLN A 111 15.92 10.11 -2.13
CA GLN A 111 17.29 9.64 -2.22
C GLN A 111 17.33 8.17 -2.62
N THR A 112 18.14 7.84 -3.62
CA THR A 112 18.25 6.50 -4.20
C THR A 112 19.69 6.02 -4.02
N PRO A 113 19.93 4.97 -3.23
CA PRO A 113 21.25 4.36 -3.17
C PRO A 113 21.60 3.75 -4.53
N PRO A 114 22.83 3.88 -5.04
CA PRO A 114 23.20 3.34 -6.34
C PRO A 114 22.88 1.86 -6.50
N ILE A 115 22.95 1.08 -5.41
CA ILE A 115 22.60 -0.35 -5.41
C ILE A 115 21.14 -0.64 -5.81
N ALA A 116 20.23 0.32 -5.64
CA ALA A 116 18.82 0.18 -6.01
C ALA A 116 18.58 0.40 -7.50
N LEU A 117 19.52 1.04 -8.21
CA LEU A 117 19.46 1.21 -9.66
C LEU A 117 19.74 -0.11 -10.39
N PRO A 118 19.17 -0.34 -11.59
CA PRO A 118 19.55 -1.45 -12.44
C PRO A 118 21.07 -1.55 -12.61
N PRO A 119 21.67 -2.75 -12.58
CA PRO A 119 23.14 -2.91 -12.56
C PRO A 119 23.86 -2.24 -13.72
N ASP A 120 23.27 -2.27 -14.91
CA ASP A 120 23.82 -1.64 -16.12
C ASP A 120 23.73 -0.10 -16.09
N LEU A 121 22.70 0.45 -15.44
CA LEU A 121 22.55 1.90 -15.29
C LEU A 121 23.39 2.44 -14.13
N ARG A 122 23.59 1.64 -13.10
CA ARG A 122 24.41 1.99 -11.92
C ARG A 122 25.85 2.42 -12.28
N ARG A 123 26.45 1.81 -13.29
CA ARG A 123 27.81 2.15 -13.76
C ARG A 123 27.98 3.59 -14.22
N HIS A 124 26.87 4.28 -14.54
CA HIS A 124 26.88 5.69 -14.95
C HIS A 124 26.75 6.66 -13.77
N VAL A 125 26.63 6.14 -12.54
CA VAL A 125 26.57 6.92 -11.32
C VAL A 125 27.89 6.79 -10.59
N SER A 126 28.56 7.91 -10.32
CA SER A 126 29.86 7.93 -9.65
C SER A 126 29.73 7.78 -8.14
N GLY A 127 30.47 6.83 -7.56
CA GLY A 127 30.59 6.63 -6.11
C GLY A 127 29.40 5.93 -5.46
N ASP A 128 29.46 5.83 -4.12
CA ASP A 128 28.47 5.10 -3.31
C ASP A 128 27.44 6.00 -2.64
N LYS A 129 27.47 7.31 -2.89
CA LYS A 129 26.54 8.26 -2.30
C LYS A 129 25.15 8.12 -2.92
N ASN A 130 24.12 8.27 -2.09
CA ASN A 130 22.76 8.36 -2.58
C ASN A 130 22.62 9.50 -3.59
N VAL A 131 21.86 9.26 -4.65
CA VAL A 131 21.55 10.22 -5.71
C VAL A 131 20.07 10.56 -5.71
N TYR A 132 19.74 11.75 -6.21
CA TYR A 132 18.39 12.14 -6.58
C TYR A 132 18.20 11.98 -8.09
N ALA A 133 16.96 11.99 -8.57
CA ALA A 133 16.67 12.00 -10.00
C ALA A 133 17.35 13.16 -10.74
N SER A 134 17.46 14.33 -10.07
CA SER A 134 18.14 15.51 -10.60
C SER A 134 19.65 15.34 -10.81
N ASP A 135 20.26 14.37 -10.14
CA ASP A 135 21.69 14.09 -10.23
C ASP A 135 22.01 13.10 -11.37
N LEU A 136 20.97 12.50 -11.96
CA LEU A 136 21.09 11.54 -13.05
C LEU A 136 21.10 12.25 -14.40
N PRO A 137 21.93 11.80 -15.38
CA PRO A 137 21.81 12.23 -16.77
C PRO A 137 20.38 12.03 -17.28
N GLY A 138 19.89 12.97 -18.11
CA GLY A 138 18.52 12.91 -18.65
C GLY A 138 18.20 11.60 -19.36
N GLU A 139 19.11 11.09 -20.18
CA GLU A 139 18.96 9.81 -20.87
C GLU A 139 18.81 8.62 -19.90
N LEU A 140 19.55 8.64 -18.79
CA LEU A 140 19.45 7.61 -17.77
C LEU A 140 18.08 7.67 -17.06
N LEU A 141 17.60 8.87 -16.79
CA LEU A 141 16.28 9.06 -16.19
C LEU A 141 15.17 8.62 -17.15
N ASP A 142 15.30 8.93 -18.46
CA ASP A 142 14.37 8.48 -19.49
C ASP A 142 14.32 6.95 -19.58
N GLU A 143 15.47 6.30 -19.52
CA GLU A 143 15.58 4.84 -19.52
C GLU A 143 14.95 4.22 -18.25
N LEU A 144 15.14 4.83 -17.07
CA LEU A 144 14.49 4.38 -15.84
C LEU A 144 12.96 4.44 -15.95
N TRP A 145 12.41 5.51 -16.52
CA TRP A 145 10.98 5.63 -16.77
C TRP A 145 10.47 4.56 -17.74
N ALA A 146 11.16 4.36 -18.85
CA ALA A 146 10.80 3.36 -19.86
C ALA A 146 10.77 1.95 -19.26
N ARG A 147 11.83 1.55 -18.55
CA ARG A 147 11.91 0.23 -17.89
C ARG A 147 10.87 0.06 -16.79
N TYR A 148 10.56 1.13 -16.05
CA TYR A 148 9.52 1.06 -15.03
C TYR A 148 8.16 0.74 -15.65
N VAL A 149 7.79 1.40 -16.73
CA VAL A 149 6.53 1.15 -17.44
C VAL A 149 6.52 -0.25 -18.08
N GLU A 150 7.61 -0.65 -18.73
CA GLU A 150 7.76 -1.98 -19.35
C GLU A 150 7.59 -3.10 -18.30
N ALA A 151 8.17 -2.91 -17.12
CA ALA A 151 8.05 -3.89 -16.04
C ALA A 151 6.61 -4.13 -15.57
N LEU A 152 5.70 -3.17 -15.77
CA LEU A 152 4.28 -3.27 -15.42
C LEU A 152 3.41 -3.86 -16.53
N ALA A 153 3.94 -4.01 -17.76
CA ALA A 153 3.17 -4.50 -18.91
C ALA A 153 2.40 -5.80 -18.66
N PRO A 154 2.94 -6.82 -17.94
CA PRO A 154 2.17 -8.04 -17.66
C PRO A 154 0.95 -7.81 -16.76
N LEU A 155 1.01 -6.89 -15.79
CA LEU A 155 -0.15 -6.52 -14.96
C LEU A 155 -1.18 -5.71 -15.73
N ILE A 156 -0.72 -4.84 -16.64
CA ILE A 156 -1.59 -4.07 -17.53
C ILE A 156 -2.33 -5.02 -18.48
N ALA A 157 -1.61 -5.93 -19.14
CA ALA A 157 -2.18 -6.90 -20.06
C ALA A 157 -3.17 -7.85 -19.38
N ALA A 158 -2.94 -8.19 -18.11
CA ALA A 158 -3.85 -9.03 -17.32
C ALA A 158 -5.05 -8.25 -16.73
N GLY A 159 -5.15 -6.93 -16.92
CA GLY A 159 -6.19 -6.09 -16.30
C GLY A 159 -6.10 -6.03 -14.78
N LYS A 160 -4.89 -6.21 -14.20
CA LYS A 160 -4.68 -6.30 -12.76
C LYS A 160 -3.93 -5.11 -12.16
N LEU A 161 -3.53 -4.13 -12.97
CA LEU A 161 -2.95 -2.89 -12.48
C LEU A 161 -4.07 -1.96 -11.98
N GLY A 162 -4.13 -1.72 -10.67
CA GLY A 162 -5.07 -0.78 -10.06
C GLY A 162 -4.58 0.65 -10.16
N ALA A 163 -3.41 0.94 -9.61
CA ALA A 163 -2.77 2.25 -9.69
C ALA A 163 -1.25 2.18 -9.55
N ILE A 164 -0.56 3.12 -10.18
CA ILE A 164 0.83 3.44 -9.88
C ILE A 164 0.82 4.52 -8.80
N HIS A 165 1.31 4.17 -7.61
CA HIS A 165 1.21 5.03 -6.44
C HIS A 165 2.50 5.82 -6.20
N PHE A 166 2.44 7.13 -6.42
CA PHE A 166 3.50 8.09 -6.17
C PHE A 166 3.35 8.68 -4.76
N GLN A 167 4.03 8.10 -3.78
CA GLN A 167 4.20 8.73 -2.49
C GLN A 167 5.43 9.62 -2.51
N PHE A 168 5.25 10.92 -2.32
CA PHE A 168 6.33 11.90 -2.31
C PHE A 168 6.93 12.08 -0.91
N PRO A 169 8.22 12.50 -0.80
CA PRO A 169 8.85 12.75 0.49
C PRO A 169 8.36 14.04 1.15
N PRO A 170 8.62 14.24 2.47
CA PRO A 170 8.21 15.44 3.19
C PRO A 170 8.81 16.75 2.66
N TRP A 171 9.89 16.71 1.89
CA TRP A 171 10.48 17.90 1.25
C TRP A 171 9.88 18.24 -0.12
N PHE A 172 8.98 17.40 -0.63
CA PHE A 172 8.21 17.69 -1.84
C PHE A 172 7.02 18.57 -1.47
N THR A 173 7.27 19.89 -1.42
CA THR A 173 6.30 20.90 -1.00
C THR A 173 5.54 21.50 -2.19
N ALA A 174 4.46 22.26 -1.96
CA ALA A 174 3.58 22.81 -3.00
C ALA A 174 4.22 24.00 -3.77
N THR A 175 5.40 23.77 -4.38
CA THR A 175 6.09 24.75 -5.21
C THR A 175 5.68 24.64 -6.68
N ARG A 176 5.96 25.69 -7.48
CA ARG A 176 5.75 25.66 -8.93
C ARG A 176 6.52 24.52 -9.61
N ALA A 177 7.77 24.27 -9.18
CA ALA A 177 8.60 23.18 -9.73
C ALA A 177 8.00 21.82 -9.45
N HIS A 178 7.52 21.56 -8.23
CA HIS A 178 6.90 20.28 -7.88
C HIS A 178 5.55 20.07 -8.56
N ARG A 179 4.75 21.15 -8.75
CA ARG A 179 3.52 21.09 -9.56
C ARG A 179 3.84 20.73 -11.03
N ALA A 180 4.90 21.32 -11.61
CA ALA A 180 5.36 20.96 -12.96
C ALA A 180 5.84 19.52 -13.05
N TYR A 181 6.46 18.98 -11.99
CA TYR A 181 6.86 17.57 -11.94
C TYR A 181 5.64 16.63 -11.97
N LEU A 182 4.54 16.97 -11.33
CA LEU A 182 3.30 16.17 -11.43
C LEU A 182 2.79 16.09 -12.88
N ALA A 183 2.90 17.19 -13.63
CA ALA A 183 2.56 17.19 -15.06
C ALA A 183 3.52 16.30 -15.86
N GLU A 184 4.82 16.29 -15.53
CA GLU A 184 5.80 15.39 -16.14
C GLU A 184 5.49 13.91 -15.82
N VAL A 185 5.13 13.56 -14.57
CA VAL A 185 4.68 12.22 -14.19
C VAL A 185 3.51 11.78 -15.07
N ARG A 186 2.49 12.65 -15.27
CA ARG A 186 1.36 12.35 -16.13
C ARG A 186 1.78 12.14 -17.58
N ARG A 187 2.64 13.00 -18.09
CA ARG A 187 3.16 12.90 -19.46
C ARG A 187 3.90 11.56 -19.68
N ARG A 188 4.72 11.13 -18.73
CA ARG A 188 5.50 9.88 -18.77
C ARG A 188 4.63 8.63 -18.70
N LEU A 189 3.56 8.68 -17.92
CA LEU A 189 2.71 7.50 -17.69
C LEU A 189 1.47 7.47 -18.59
N GLY A 190 1.23 8.52 -19.38
CA GLY A 190 0.12 8.56 -20.33
C GLY A 190 -1.24 8.34 -19.68
N ALA A 191 -1.97 7.32 -20.13
CA ALA A 191 -3.32 7.00 -19.63
C ALA A 191 -3.33 6.04 -18.43
N LEU A 192 -2.17 5.57 -17.96
CA LEU A 192 -2.12 4.65 -16.82
C LEU A 192 -2.70 5.30 -15.55
N PRO A 193 -3.38 4.53 -14.68
CA PRO A 193 -3.90 5.04 -13.42
C PRO A 193 -2.77 5.43 -12.49
N VAL A 194 -2.74 6.71 -12.08
CA VAL A 194 -1.71 7.26 -11.18
C VAL A 194 -2.37 7.84 -9.96
N ALA A 195 -1.94 7.40 -8.79
CA ALA A 195 -2.31 8.00 -7.51
C ALA A 195 -1.14 8.78 -6.93
N VAL A 196 -1.44 9.89 -6.27
CA VAL A 196 -0.45 10.73 -5.60
C VAL A 196 -0.75 10.83 -4.11
N GLU A 197 0.28 10.64 -3.30
CA GLU A 197 0.25 10.86 -1.86
C GLU A 197 1.30 11.90 -1.49
N PHE A 198 0.84 13.04 -1.00
CA PHE A 198 1.70 14.07 -0.47
C PHE A 198 2.06 13.78 0.99
N ARG A 199 3.21 14.29 1.43
CA ARG A 199 3.74 14.12 2.78
C ARG A 199 4.23 15.44 3.36
N HIS A 200 3.61 16.55 2.94
CA HIS A 200 3.86 17.86 3.49
C HIS A 200 2.59 18.70 3.47
N TYR A 201 2.27 19.33 4.61
CA TYR A 201 1.02 20.07 4.83
C TYR A 201 0.75 21.18 3.80
N THR A 202 1.79 21.77 3.18
CA THR A 202 1.64 22.88 2.24
C THR A 202 0.76 22.55 1.03
N TRP A 203 0.61 21.29 0.67
CA TRP A 203 -0.25 20.88 -0.43
C TRP A 203 -1.74 21.13 -0.15
N PHE A 204 -2.13 21.09 1.12
CA PHE A 204 -3.53 21.25 1.53
C PHE A 204 -3.76 22.43 2.48
N ALA A 205 -2.75 23.29 2.70
CA ALA A 205 -2.87 24.47 3.55
C ALA A 205 -3.49 25.65 2.78
N GLY A 206 -4.49 26.30 3.38
CA GLY A 206 -5.10 27.52 2.83
C GLY A 206 -5.61 27.35 1.40
N ALA A 207 -5.26 28.28 0.53
CA ALA A 207 -5.64 28.27 -0.88
C ALA A 207 -5.05 27.11 -1.68
N ASN A 208 -3.90 26.58 -1.26
CA ASN A 208 -3.25 25.45 -1.93
C ASN A 208 -4.12 24.20 -2.01
N ARG A 209 -5.07 24.00 -1.07
CA ARG A 209 -5.98 22.85 -1.12
C ARG A 209 -6.81 22.85 -2.41
N ALA A 210 -7.45 23.97 -2.73
CA ALA A 210 -8.27 24.07 -3.95
C ALA A 210 -7.41 23.92 -5.22
N GLU A 211 -6.23 24.57 -5.24
CA GLU A 211 -5.30 24.49 -6.37
C GLU A 211 -4.74 23.05 -6.56
N THR A 212 -4.42 22.36 -5.48
CA THR A 212 -3.92 20.97 -5.54
C THR A 212 -4.98 20.05 -6.11
N LEU A 213 -6.22 20.12 -5.59
CA LEU A 213 -7.33 19.29 -6.07
C LEU A 213 -7.71 19.63 -7.54
N ALA A 214 -7.62 20.89 -7.95
CA ALA A 214 -7.81 21.28 -9.34
C ALA A 214 -6.71 20.67 -10.24
N LEU A 215 -5.45 20.80 -9.84
CA LEU A 215 -4.31 20.21 -10.55
C LEU A 215 -4.42 18.69 -10.69
N GLU A 216 -4.82 17.99 -9.61
CA GLU A 216 -5.03 16.55 -9.65
C GLU A 216 -6.15 16.15 -10.65
N ARG A 217 -7.25 16.92 -10.69
CA ARG A 217 -8.34 16.69 -11.67
C ARG A 217 -7.88 16.93 -13.10
N ASP A 218 -7.21 18.05 -13.35
CA ASP A 218 -6.70 18.41 -14.68
C ASP A 218 -5.70 17.38 -15.21
N LEU A 219 -4.82 16.90 -14.35
CA LEU A 219 -3.83 15.89 -14.66
C LEU A 219 -4.35 14.46 -14.53
N LYS A 220 -5.62 14.24 -14.16
CA LYS A 220 -6.20 12.91 -13.90
C LYS A 220 -5.35 12.08 -12.92
N LEU A 221 -4.92 12.70 -11.83
CA LEU A 221 -4.21 12.05 -10.71
C LEU A 221 -5.21 11.75 -9.60
N VAL A 222 -5.18 10.54 -9.09
CA VAL A 222 -6.02 10.11 -7.97
C VAL A 222 -5.43 10.66 -6.67
N ASN A 223 -6.19 11.48 -5.96
CA ASN A 223 -5.82 11.90 -4.61
C ASN A 223 -5.83 10.70 -3.66
N ALA A 224 -4.71 10.42 -3.01
CA ALA A 224 -4.67 9.45 -1.93
C ALA A 224 -5.14 10.11 -0.63
N VAL A 225 -6.31 9.69 -0.13
CA VAL A 225 -6.75 10.05 1.22
C VAL A 225 -5.85 9.33 2.22
N VAL A 226 -5.36 10.03 3.22
CA VAL A 226 -4.41 9.47 4.19
C VAL A 226 -4.92 9.63 5.60
N ASP A 227 -4.89 8.55 6.38
CA ASP A 227 -5.01 8.58 7.83
C ASP A 227 -3.64 8.33 8.45
N GLU A 228 -3.13 9.33 9.15
CA GLU A 228 -1.81 9.32 9.78
C GLU A 228 -1.80 10.26 11.01
N PRO A 229 -0.78 10.16 11.91
CA PRO A 229 -0.64 11.09 13.01
C PRO A 229 -0.59 12.54 12.53
N GLN A 230 -1.30 13.44 13.18
CA GLN A 230 -1.40 14.86 12.84
C GLN A 230 -0.50 15.72 13.74
N GLY A 231 -0.24 16.97 13.34
CA GLY A 231 0.51 17.94 14.14
C GLY A 231 1.94 18.20 13.69
N TRP A 232 2.38 17.57 12.60
CA TRP A 232 3.72 17.80 12.00
C TRP A 232 3.64 18.36 10.59
N SER A 233 4.70 19.07 10.18
CA SER A 233 4.81 19.56 8.79
C SER A 233 4.84 18.43 7.75
N ALA A 234 5.29 17.25 8.15
CA ALA A 234 5.34 16.04 7.34
C ALA A 234 4.02 15.24 7.32
N SER A 235 2.97 15.77 7.95
CA SER A 235 1.63 15.16 7.94
C SER A 235 0.67 15.99 7.09
N ILE A 236 -0.27 15.31 6.45
CA ILE A 236 -1.34 15.94 5.68
C ILE A 236 -2.71 15.62 6.31
N PRO A 237 -3.70 16.51 6.20
CA PRO A 237 -5.05 16.20 6.62
C PRO A 237 -5.66 15.11 5.75
N ALA A 238 -6.60 14.34 6.28
CA ALA A 238 -7.41 13.43 5.48
C ALA A 238 -8.33 14.24 4.55
N VAL A 239 -8.01 14.27 3.27
CA VAL A 239 -8.77 15.01 2.24
C VAL A 239 -9.65 14.02 1.48
N TRP A 240 -10.92 13.91 1.91
CA TRP A 240 -11.92 12.98 1.37
C TRP A 240 -12.50 13.46 0.04
N GLU A 241 -11.64 13.56 -0.99
CA GLU A 241 -12.01 14.03 -2.31
C GLU A 241 -11.72 12.98 -3.38
N VAL A 242 -12.66 12.85 -4.32
CA VAL A 242 -12.48 12.07 -5.54
C VAL A 242 -12.03 13.05 -6.63
N THR A 243 -10.82 12.89 -7.10
CA THR A 243 -10.25 13.71 -8.20
C THR A 243 -10.37 13.03 -9.56
N VAL A 244 -10.49 11.69 -9.57
CA VAL A 244 -10.68 10.86 -10.76
C VAL A 244 -11.85 9.91 -10.53
N PRO A 245 -12.96 10.02 -11.29
CA PRO A 245 -14.14 9.16 -11.06
C PRO A 245 -13.89 7.66 -11.20
N ALA A 246 -12.82 7.25 -11.88
CA ALA A 246 -12.50 5.83 -12.04
C ALA A 246 -12.05 5.17 -10.73
N LEU A 247 -11.38 5.91 -9.82
CA LEU A 247 -10.73 5.35 -8.65
C LEU A 247 -10.62 6.37 -7.51
N ALA A 248 -10.90 5.93 -6.29
CA ALA A 248 -10.49 6.60 -5.05
C ALA A 248 -9.56 5.70 -4.25
N ILE A 249 -8.64 6.28 -3.48
CA ILE A 249 -7.70 5.53 -2.65
C ILE A 249 -7.70 6.10 -1.22
N LEU A 250 -7.82 5.20 -0.24
CA LEU A 250 -7.60 5.48 1.17
C LEU A 250 -6.41 4.67 1.67
N ARG A 251 -5.45 5.32 2.32
CA ARG A 251 -4.30 4.66 2.97
C ARG A 251 -4.30 4.93 4.46
N LEU A 252 -4.29 3.86 5.24
CA LEU A 252 -4.33 3.87 6.70
C LEU A 252 -2.94 3.54 7.25
N HIS A 253 -2.18 4.57 7.65
CA HIS A 253 -0.79 4.43 8.12
C HIS A 253 -0.68 4.07 9.60
N GLY A 254 -1.80 4.13 10.33
CA GLY A 254 -1.78 4.08 11.78
C GLY A 254 -1.60 5.47 12.40
N ARG A 255 -1.87 5.58 13.70
CA ARG A 255 -1.82 6.84 14.45
C ARG A 255 -0.78 6.80 15.56
N ASN A 256 0.37 6.16 15.31
CA ASN A 256 1.46 6.05 16.29
C ASN A 256 2.21 7.38 16.42
N HIS A 257 1.72 8.25 17.29
CA HIS A 257 2.32 9.56 17.58
C HIS A 257 3.73 9.44 18.16
N ALA A 258 4.00 8.40 18.94
CA ALA A 258 5.26 8.27 19.68
C ALA A 258 6.48 8.10 18.77
N THR A 259 6.32 7.36 17.65
CA THR A 259 7.45 7.03 16.77
C THR A 259 7.37 7.71 15.40
N TRP A 260 6.30 8.46 15.09
CA TRP A 260 6.03 9.00 13.75
C TRP A 260 7.20 9.81 13.18
N THR A 261 7.76 10.72 13.98
CA THR A 261 8.90 11.58 13.60
C THR A 261 10.22 11.15 14.19
N GLN A 262 10.23 10.05 14.95
CA GLN A 262 11.43 9.56 15.63
C GLN A 262 12.49 9.16 14.60
N LYS A 263 13.73 9.61 14.83
CA LYS A 263 14.93 9.20 14.09
C LYS A 263 15.61 8.03 14.80
N GLY A 264 16.35 7.22 14.03
CA GLY A 264 17.14 6.11 14.61
C GLY A 264 16.32 4.90 15.06
N LEU A 265 15.10 4.71 14.53
CA LEU A 265 14.35 3.48 14.74
C LEU A 265 15.12 2.27 14.22
N VAL A 266 15.05 1.14 14.91
CA VAL A 266 15.66 -0.14 14.49
C VAL A 266 15.04 -0.62 13.19
N SER A 267 13.73 -0.41 13.03
CA SER A 267 12.99 -0.69 11.81
C SER A 267 12.01 0.43 11.49
N SER A 268 11.85 0.75 10.22
CA SER A 268 10.79 1.68 9.78
C SER A 268 9.39 1.17 10.13
N ALA A 269 9.20 -0.14 10.32
CA ALA A 269 7.94 -0.74 10.72
C ALA A 269 7.48 -0.28 12.12
N GLU A 270 8.40 0.10 13.01
CA GLU A 270 8.05 0.64 14.33
C GLU A 270 7.20 1.92 14.23
N ARG A 271 7.40 2.72 13.19
CA ARG A 271 6.60 3.92 12.91
C ARG A 271 5.15 3.58 12.64
N PHE A 272 4.90 2.42 12.03
CA PHE A 272 3.60 1.91 11.64
C PHE A 272 3.03 0.89 12.65
N ASN A 273 3.64 0.78 13.83
CA ASN A 273 3.15 -0.06 14.91
C ASN A 273 1.91 0.57 15.56
N TYR A 274 0.76 0.31 14.95
CA TYR A 274 -0.53 0.81 15.38
C TYR A 274 -1.65 -0.16 14.98
N ALA A 275 -2.35 -0.72 15.94
CA ALA A 275 -3.53 -1.53 15.68
C ALA A 275 -4.78 -0.65 15.84
N TYR A 276 -5.46 -0.37 14.73
CA TYR A 276 -6.74 0.33 14.79
C TYR A 276 -7.75 -0.46 15.62
N SER A 277 -8.44 0.22 16.53
CA SER A 277 -9.56 -0.34 17.27
C SER A 277 -10.78 -0.53 16.37
N SER A 278 -11.72 -1.39 16.79
CA SER A 278 -12.98 -1.59 16.06
C SER A 278 -13.79 -0.29 15.88
N GLY A 279 -13.77 0.60 16.89
CA GLY A 279 -14.44 1.91 16.81
C GLY A 279 -13.80 2.83 15.77
N GLU A 280 -12.45 2.86 15.66
CA GLU A 280 -11.75 3.64 14.65
C GLU A 280 -12.03 3.09 13.23
N LEU A 281 -12.00 1.77 13.07
CA LEU A 281 -12.32 1.13 11.80
C LEU A 281 -13.77 1.40 11.38
N ALA A 282 -14.72 1.32 12.33
CA ALA A 282 -16.11 1.65 12.06
C ALA A 282 -16.29 3.11 11.60
N GLY A 283 -15.47 4.03 12.10
CA GLY A 283 -15.44 5.42 11.68
C GLY A 283 -15.08 5.64 10.20
N PHE A 284 -14.40 4.69 9.55
CA PHE A 284 -14.08 4.78 8.13
C PHE A 284 -15.20 4.28 7.20
N VAL A 285 -16.16 3.49 7.70
CA VAL A 285 -17.20 2.87 6.86
C VAL A 285 -18.02 3.91 6.12
N GLY A 286 -18.54 4.93 6.82
CA GLY A 286 -19.32 6.01 6.20
C GLY A 286 -18.54 6.79 5.15
N PRO A 287 -17.35 7.35 5.50
CA PRO A 287 -16.50 8.06 4.53
C PRO A 287 -16.11 7.23 3.30
N VAL A 288 -15.79 5.94 3.46
CA VAL A 288 -15.45 5.06 2.33
C VAL A 288 -16.66 4.84 1.43
N ARG A 289 -17.85 4.67 1.99
CA ARG A 289 -19.10 4.61 1.19
C ARG A 289 -19.35 5.88 0.40
N ALA A 290 -19.16 7.03 1.02
CA ALA A 290 -19.27 8.32 0.32
C ALA A 290 -18.27 8.46 -0.83
N LEU A 291 -17.06 7.88 -0.72
CA LEU A 291 -16.13 7.77 -1.86
C LEU A 291 -16.69 6.84 -2.93
N ALA A 292 -17.26 5.67 -2.56
CA ALA A 292 -17.81 4.69 -3.49
C ALA A 292 -19.08 5.20 -4.24
N GLU A 293 -19.76 6.20 -3.72
CA GLU A 293 -20.85 6.90 -4.44
C GLU A 293 -20.31 7.80 -5.56
N ARG A 294 -19.05 8.23 -5.49
CA ARG A 294 -18.42 9.20 -6.39
C ARG A 294 -17.32 8.58 -7.26
N ALA A 295 -16.91 7.34 -6.97
CA ALA A 295 -15.86 6.61 -7.70
C ALA A 295 -16.35 5.21 -8.10
N ASN A 296 -15.86 4.73 -9.25
CA ASN A 296 -16.18 3.38 -9.75
C ASN A 296 -15.53 2.29 -8.87
N GLU A 297 -14.35 2.55 -8.34
CA GLU A 297 -13.66 1.68 -7.39
C GLU A 297 -13.07 2.51 -6.23
N VAL A 298 -12.99 1.89 -5.06
CA VAL A 298 -12.31 2.45 -3.89
C VAL A 298 -11.31 1.42 -3.38
N HIS A 299 -10.04 1.78 -3.34
CA HIS A 299 -8.99 0.95 -2.76
C HIS A 299 -8.68 1.41 -1.34
N VAL A 300 -8.88 0.54 -0.36
CA VAL A 300 -8.52 0.79 1.04
C VAL A 300 -7.29 -0.05 1.38
N ILE A 301 -6.18 0.63 1.71
CA ILE A 301 -4.88 0.01 1.92
C ILE A 301 -4.44 0.24 3.37
N LEU A 302 -4.36 -0.84 4.13
CA LEU A 302 -3.82 -0.84 5.48
C LEU A 302 -2.28 -0.85 5.38
N ASN A 303 -1.64 0.26 5.79
CA ASN A 303 -0.19 0.43 5.77
C ASN A 303 0.42 0.45 7.18
N ASN A 304 -0.36 0.07 8.19
CA ASN A 304 0.09 -0.18 9.56
C ASN A 304 0.76 -1.56 9.66
N ASN A 305 1.88 -1.71 8.95
CA ASN A 305 2.53 -2.97 8.61
C ASN A 305 3.50 -3.50 9.69
N PHE A 306 3.24 -3.24 10.96
CA PHE A 306 3.97 -3.88 12.05
C PHE A 306 3.39 -5.29 12.28
N GLU A 307 4.20 -6.33 12.09
CA GLU A 307 3.78 -7.73 12.13
C GLU A 307 2.54 -8.00 11.24
N ASP A 308 1.46 -8.54 11.80
CA ASP A 308 0.19 -8.83 11.10
C ASP A 308 -0.93 -7.82 11.36
N GLN A 309 -0.62 -6.67 11.97
CA GLN A 309 -1.63 -5.66 12.35
C GLN A 309 -2.44 -5.18 11.15
N GLY A 310 -1.78 -4.90 10.03
CA GLY A 310 -2.44 -4.48 8.79
C GLY A 310 -3.44 -5.53 8.30
N GLN A 311 -3.05 -6.81 8.27
CA GLN A 311 -3.91 -7.90 7.80
C GLN A 311 -5.10 -8.12 8.73
N ARG A 312 -4.92 -8.04 10.05
CA ARG A 312 -6.02 -8.14 11.01
C ARG A 312 -6.99 -6.97 10.87
N ASN A 313 -6.48 -5.75 10.79
CA ASN A 313 -7.32 -4.57 10.61
C ASN A 313 -8.05 -4.59 9.25
N ALA A 314 -7.41 -5.07 8.17
CA ALA A 314 -8.05 -5.23 6.87
C ALA A 314 -9.23 -6.22 6.95
N ALA A 315 -9.04 -7.38 7.59
CA ALA A 315 -10.10 -8.36 7.79
C ALA A 315 -11.25 -7.79 8.61
N SER A 316 -10.95 -7.12 9.73
CA SER A 316 -11.98 -6.49 10.57
C SER A 316 -12.74 -5.38 9.85
N LEU A 317 -12.06 -4.59 9.01
CA LEU A 317 -12.73 -3.55 8.21
C LEU A 317 -13.67 -4.17 7.16
N MET A 318 -13.28 -5.28 6.52
CA MET A 318 -14.14 -6.01 5.59
C MET A 318 -15.40 -6.53 6.30
N GLU A 319 -15.28 -7.10 7.50
CA GLU A 319 -16.42 -7.55 8.30
C GLU A 319 -17.38 -6.38 8.63
N LEU A 320 -16.85 -5.19 8.92
CA LEU A 320 -17.66 -4.00 9.15
C LEU A 320 -18.42 -3.52 7.91
N PHE A 321 -17.83 -3.65 6.72
CA PHE A 321 -18.55 -3.36 5.47
C PHE A 321 -19.69 -4.34 5.23
N ASP A 322 -19.49 -5.63 5.53
CA ASP A 322 -20.51 -6.67 5.38
C ASP A 322 -21.67 -6.47 6.36
N THR A 323 -21.40 -6.20 7.65
CA THR A 323 -22.42 -6.03 8.68
C THR A 323 -23.22 -4.74 8.54
N ALA A 324 -22.61 -3.67 8.08
CA ALA A 324 -23.28 -2.38 7.91
C ALA A 324 -24.23 -2.32 6.69
N LEU A 325 -24.34 -3.40 5.90
CA LEU A 325 -25.32 -3.56 4.81
C LEU A 325 -26.59 -4.33 5.24
N LEU A 326 -26.64 -4.81 6.50
CA LEU A 326 -27.87 -5.39 7.05
C LEU A 326 -28.83 -4.26 7.44
N PRO A 327 -30.10 -4.30 7.02
CA PRO A 327 -31.11 -3.28 7.35
C PRO A 327 -31.40 -3.21 8.85
#